data_3e655aa171eda36e99eb0585545e577f
#
_entry.id   3e655aa171eda36e99eb0585545e577f
#
_cell.length_a   1.000
_cell.length_b   1.000
_cell.length_c   1.000
_cell.angle_alpha   90.00
_cell.angle_beta   90.00
_cell.angle_gamma   90.00
#
_symmetry.space_group_name_H-M   'P 1'
#
loop_
_entity.id
_entity.type
_entity.pdbx_description
1 polymer ?
#
loop_
_entity_poly.entity_id
_entity_poly.type
_entity_poly.pdbx_seq_one_letter_code
_entity_poly.pdbx_strand_id
1 'polypeptide(L)'
;MTHTVREKQKLLARVRRIRGQVEAIERALHSEAGCEKVMHLIAAARGAMSGLMAEVVADHVHTHLVDSERYPNALNAGAADQLLDVVRTYLK
;
A
#
# COMPACT_ATOMS: atom_id res chain seq x y z
N MET A 1 -0.90 -15.57 2.13
CA MET A 1 -1.19 -14.55 3.17
C MET A 1 -2.67 -14.54 3.47
N THR A 2 -3.03 -14.61 4.75
CA THR A 2 -4.44 -14.67 5.16
C THR A 2 -4.84 -13.33 5.80
N HIS A 3 -5.88 -12.70 5.27
CA HIS A 3 -6.42 -11.46 5.80
C HIS A 3 -7.76 -11.71 6.49
N THR A 4 -8.06 -10.93 7.51
CA THR A 4 -9.43 -10.86 8.01
C THR A 4 -10.33 -10.23 6.95
N VAL A 5 -11.65 -10.42 7.07
CA VAL A 5 -12.61 -9.79 6.15
C VAL A 5 -12.44 -8.28 6.14
N ARG A 6 -12.24 -7.69 7.32
CA ARG A 6 -12.05 -6.23 7.47
C ARG A 6 -10.79 -5.73 6.77
N GLU A 7 -9.67 -6.43 6.94
CA GLU A 7 -8.39 -6.08 6.29
C GLU A 7 -8.52 -6.18 4.78
N LYS A 8 -9.13 -7.25 4.30
CA LYS A 8 -9.38 -7.45 2.87
C LYS A 8 -10.20 -6.31 2.29
N GLN A 9 -11.26 -5.86 2.98
CA GLN A 9 -12.10 -4.76 2.51
C GLN A 9 -11.32 -3.45 2.43
N LYS A 10 -10.44 -3.18 3.40
CA LYS A 10 -9.58 -1.99 3.37
C LYS A 10 -8.63 -2.01 2.17
N LEU A 11 -7.98 -3.15 1.92
CA LEU A 11 -7.06 -3.30 0.79
C LEU A 11 -7.80 -3.16 -0.53
N LEU A 12 -8.98 -3.76 -0.65
CA LEU A 12 -9.80 -3.64 -1.85
C LEU A 12 -10.25 -2.19 -2.09
N ALA A 13 -10.58 -1.44 -1.04
CA ALA A 13 -10.93 -0.03 -1.16
C ALA A 13 -9.75 0.78 -1.73
N ARG A 14 -8.52 0.50 -1.29
CA ARG A 14 -7.31 1.12 -1.83
C ARG A 14 -7.10 0.77 -3.29
N VAL A 15 -7.30 -0.50 -3.65
CA VAL A 15 -7.17 -0.94 -5.05
C VAL A 15 -8.18 -0.24 -5.96
N ARG A 16 -9.44 -0.12 -5.52
CA ARG A 16 -10.47 0.60 -6.29
C ARG A 16 -10.11 2.06 -6.51
N ARG A 17 -9.54 2.70 -5.49
CA ARG A 17 -9.07 4.09 -5.58
C ARG A 17 -7.95 4.23 -6.59
N ILE A 18 -6.98 3.31 -6.57
CA ILE A 18 -5.87 3.28 -7.52
C ILE A 18 -6.40 3.05 -8.94
N ARG A 19 -7.34 2.14 -9.11
CA ARG A 19 -7.97 1.90 -10.41
C ARG A 19 -8.61 3.17 -10.95
N GLY A 20 -9.34 3.91 -10.11
CA GLY A 20 -9.92 5.20 -10.50
C GLY A 20 -8.86 6.21 -10.90
N GLN A 21 -7.72 6.24 -10.23
CA GLN A 21 -6.60 7.11 -10.56
C GLN A 21 -5.95 6.73 -11.90
N VAL A 22 -5.82 5.45 -12.19
CA VAL A 22 -5.31 4.98 -13.48
C VAL A 22 -6.30 5.36 -14.61
N GLU A 23 -7.59 5.20 -14.39
CA GLU A 23 -8.61 5.63 -15.35
C GLU A 23 -8.55 7.15 -15.60
N ALA A 24 -8.23 7.94 -14.56
CA ALA A 24 -8.06 9.38 -14.72
C ALA A 24 -6.85 9.72 -15.61
N ILE A 25 -5.76 8.95 -15.49
CA ILE A 25 -4.60 9.10 -16.39
C ILE A 25 -5.01 8.81 -17.83
N GLU A 26 -5.75 7.74 -18.04
CA GLU A 26 -6.23 7.36 -19.37
C GLU A 26 -7.10 8.45 -19.97
N ARG A 27 -8.04 8.99 -19.20
CA ARG A 27 -8.89 10.10 -19.67
C ARG A 27 -8.08 11.33 -20.00
N ALA A 28 -7.09 11.67 -19.19
CA ALA A 28 -6.24 12.83 -19.42
C ALA A 28 -5.44 12.70 -20.72
N LEU A 29 -4.96 11.50 -21.03
CA LEU A 29 -4.26 11.24 -22.28
C LEU A 29 -5.19 11.34 -23.48
N HIS A 30 -6.38 10.77 -23.38
CA HIS A 30 -7.38 10.84 -24.46
C HIS A 30 -7.84 12.27 -24.74
N SER A 31 -8.01 13.07 -23.70
CA SER A 31 -8.48 14.45 -23.83
C SER A 31 -7.37 15.45 -24.13
N GLU A 32 -6.13 14.98 -24.24
CA GLU A 32 -4.97 15.85 -24.46
C GLU A 32 -4.87 16.94 -23.39
N ALA A 33 -5.03 16.56 -22.12
CA ALA A 33 -5.09 17.50 -21.01
C ALA A 33 -3.78 18.22 -20.70
N GLY A 34 -2.70 17.84 -21.38
CA GLY A 34 -1.39 18.43 -21.19
C GLY A 34 -0.48 17.59 -20.31
N CYS A 35 0.80 17.70 -20.59
CA CYS A 35 1.84 16.89 -19.96
C CYS A 35 1.90 17.07 -18.44
N GLU A 36 1.77 18.31 -17.99
CA GLU A 36 1.80 18.63 -16.57
C GLU A 36 0.71 17.92 -15.80
N LYS A 37 -0.53 17.94 -16.30
CA LYS A 37 -1.63 17.26 -15.67
C LYS A 37 -1.42 15.76 -15.62
N VAL A 38 -0.98 15.17 -16.72
CA VAL A 38 -0.69 13.73 -16.79
C VAL A 38 0.38 13.35 -15.78
N MET A 39 1.45 14.14 -15.66
CA MET A 39 2.51 13.87 -14.69
C MET A 39 2.01 13.93 -13.25
N HIS A 40 1.16 14.89 -12.92
CA HIS A 40 0.56 14.97 -11.58
C HIS A 40 -0.32 13.76 -11.26
N LEU A 41 -1.11 13.31 -12.23
CA LEU A 41 -1.96 12.13 -12.04
C LEU A 41 -1.13 10.86 -11.85
N ILE A 42 -0.04 10.73 -12.61
CA ILE A 42 0.87 9.59 -12.47
C ILE A 42 1.54 9.61 -11.09
N ALA A 43 2.00 10.77 -10.65
CA ALA A 43 2.63 10.90 -9.34
C ALA A 43 1.67 10.50 -8.21
N ALA A 44 0.40 10.90 -8.30
CA ALA A 44 -0.63 10.54 -7.34
C ALA A 44 -0.88 9.02 -7.32
N ALA A 45 -0.99 8.40 -8.49
CA ALA A 45 -1.20 6.95 -8.60
C ALA A 45 0.01 6.17 -8.06
N ARG A 46 1.22 6.66 -8.34
CA ARG A 46 2.44 6.08 -7.82
C ARG A 46 2.46 6.11 -6.29
N GLY A 47 2.12 7.25 -5.69
CA GLY A 47 2.06 7.39 -4.24
C GLY A 47 1.02 6.45 -3.62
N ALA A 48 -0.14 6.32 -4.24
CA ALA A 48 -1.19 5.42 -3.78
C ALA A 48 -0.76 3.95 -3.86
N MET A 49 -0.03 3.58 -4.93
CA MET A 49 0.50 2.23 -5.08
C MET A 49 1.57 1.93 -4.02
N SER A 50 2.44 2.88 -3.72
CA SER A 50 3.43 2.74 -2.65
C SER A 50 2.76 2.55 -1.29
N GLY A 51 1.67 3.29 -1.03
CA GLY A 51 0.89 3.13 0.19
C GLY A 51 0.25 1.75 0.31
N LEU A 52 -0.27 1.23 -0.80
CA LEU A 52 -0.81 -0.13 -0.84
C LEU A 52 0.28 -1.17 -0.52
N MET A 53 1.46 -1.02 -1.12
CA MET A 53 2.58 -1.91 -0.84
C MET A 53 2.96 -1.88 0.63
N ALA A 54 3.03 -0.69 1.24
CA ALA A 54 3.36 -0.55 2.65
C ALA A 54 2.35 -1.28 3.55
N GLU A 55 1.05 -1.19 3.24
CA GLU A 55 0.02 -1.88 4.00
C GLU A 55 0.11 -3.40 3.85
N VAL A 56 0.37 -3.89 2.65
CA VAL A 56 0.53 -5.33 2.40
C VAL A 56 1.77 -5.86 3.13
N VAL A 57 2.88 -5.12 3.08
CA VAL A 57 4.10 -5.49 3.80
C VAL A 57 3.85 -5.53 5.31
N ALA A 58 3.15 -4.53 5.85
CA ALA A 58 2.80 -4.48 7.27
C ALA A 58 1.97 -5.70 7.68
N ASP A 59 0.95 -6.03 6.90
CA ASP A 59 0.11 -7.21 7.15
C ASP A 59 0.93 -8.48 7.12
N HIS A 60 1.81 -8.61 6.15
CA HIS A 60 2.67 -9.79 6.01
C HIS A 60 3.58 -9.96 7.23
N VAL A 61 4.21 -8.86 7.68
CA VAL A 61 5.08 -8.87 8.86
C VAL A 61 4.29 -9.29 10.10
N HIS A 62 3.14 -8.67 10.34
CA HIS A 62 2.34 -8.98 11.54
C HIS A 62 1.73 -10.38 11.49
N THR A 63 1.33 -10.85 10.33
CA THR A 63 0.66 -12.15 10.18
C THR A 63 1.64 -13.31 10.19
N HIS A 64 2.79 -13.15 9.52
CA HIS A 64 3.70 -14.26 9.26
C HIS A 64 5.02 -14.20 10.02
N LEU A 65 5.46 -13.01 10.45
CA LEU A 65 6.75 -12.85 11.10
C LEU A 65 6.63 -12.52 12.58
N VAL A 66 5.50 -12.01 13.05
CA VAL A 66 5.25 -11.65 14.45
C VAL A 66 4.02 -12.38 14.95
N ASP A 67 4.07 -13.70 14.98
CA ASP A 67 3.03 -14.52 15.58
C ASP A 67 3.47 -14.90 16.99
N SER A 68 3.08 -14.09 17.98
CA SER A 68 3.51 -14.26 19.36
C SER A 68 2.89 -15.50 20.02
N GLU A 69 1.81 -16.03 19.51
CA GLU A 69 1.20 -17.27 20.03
C GLU A 69 1.98 -18.49 19.54
N ARG A 70 2.35 -18.48 18.26
CA ARG A 70 3.02 -19.62 17.62
C ARG A 70 4.54 -19.58 17.78
N TYR A 71 5.12 -18.37 17.73
CA TYR A 71 6.57 -18.16 17.81
C TYR A 71 6.88 -16.98 18.73
N PRO A 72 6.69 -17.13 20.06
CA PRO A 72 6.80 -16.00 20.97
C PRO A 72 8.17 -15.31 21.01
N ASN A 73 9.22 -15.99 20.56
CA ASN A 73 10.59 -15.46 20.58
C ASN A 73 11.13 -15.19 19.16
N ALA A 74 10.32 -15.32 18.12
CA ALA A 74 10.81 -15.23 16.76
C ALA A 74 11.11 -13.79 16.33
N LEU A 75 10.28 -12.84 16.75
CA LEU A 75 10.47 -11.44 16.40
C LEU A 75 9.84 -10.54 17.44
N ASN A 76 10.58 -9.53 17.88
CA ASN A 76 10.08 -8.54 18.83
C ASN A 76 9.07 -7.61 18.11
N ALA A 77 7.85 -7.51 18.64
CA ALA A 77 6.79 -6.71 18.03
C ALA A 77 7.17 -5.22 17.95
N GLY A 78 7.84 -4.68 18.97
CA GLY A 78 8.29 -3.30 18.95
C GLY A 78 9.34 -3.03 17.88
N ALA A 79 10.30 -3.95 17.71
CA ALA A 79 11.30 -3.85 16.66
C ALA A 79 10.67 -3.98 15.27
N ALA A 80 9.66 -4.84 15.13
CA ALA A 80 8.92 -4.98 13.88
C ALA A 80 8.18 -3.69 13.52
N ASP A 81 7.56 -3.03 14.49
CA ASP A 81 6.88 -1.75 14.28
C ASP A 81 7.87 -0.66 13.87
N GLN A 82 9.05 -0.62 14.47
CA GLN A 82 10.10 0.32 14.07
C GLN A 82 10.56 0.07 12.62
N LEU A 83 10.73 -1.19 12.24
CA LEU A 83 11.08 -1.55 10.87
C LEU A 83 9.97 -1.13 9.90
N LEU A 84 8.71 -1.34 10.26
CA LEU A 84 7.58 -0.94 9.42
C LEU A 84 7.50 0.58 9.24
N ASP A 85 7.84 1.36 10.27
CA ASP A 85 7.90 2.81 10.14
C ASP A 85 8.97 3.23 9.14
N VAL A 86 10.12 2.56 9.15
CA VAL A 86 11.17 2.79 8.15
C VAL A 86 10.69 2.44 6.75
N VAL A 87 10.07 1.27 6.58
CA VAL A 87 9.53 0.83 5.30
C VAL A 87 8.50 1.83 4.77
N ARG A 88 7.57 2.28 5.62
CA ARG A 88 6.56 3.29 5.23
C ARG A 88 7.19 4.60 4.78
N THR A 89 8.28 5.01 5.43
CA THR A 89 9.00 6.22 5.05
C THR A 89 9.60 6.11 3.65
N TYR A 90 10.20 4.97 3.34
CA TYR A 90 10.89 4.78 2.05
C TYR A 90 9.96 4.38 0.90
N LEU A 91 8.75 3.88 1.20
CA LEU A 91 7.78 3.49 0.17
C LEU A 91 6.77 4.60 -0.17
N LYS A 92 6.94 5.76 0.38
CA LYS A 92 6.07 6.91 0.04
C LYS A 92 6.31 7.41 -1.37
#